data_1d16ac5d7d17746792347709b2a77732
#
_entry.id   1d16ac5d7d17746792347709b2a77732
#
_cell.length_a   1.000
_cell.length_b   1.000
_cell.length_c   1.000
_cell.angle_alpha   90.00
_cell.angle_beta   90.00
_cell.angle_gamma   90.00
#
_symmetry.space_group_name_H-M   'P 1'
#
loop_
_entity.id
_entity.type
_entity.pdbx_description
1 polymer ?
#
loop_
_entity_poly.entity_id
_entity_poly.type
_entity_poly.pdbx_seq_one_letter_code
_entity_poly.pdbx_strand_id
1 'polypeptide(L)'
;MQGVRRDWATTKAWDLNAGEYMYRLKDDGTIGVWVRLPDDANKNRGPLPLSGWSPVIHEDGTLTLSPSILVHSHDTIDRETNERVTIPEWHGYLERGVWREC
;
A
#
# COMPACT_ATOMS: atom_id res chain seq x y z
N MET A 1 10.12 -4.83 -7.30
CA MET A 1 8.94 -5.72 -7.42
C MET A 1 7.84 -5.02 -8.23
N GLN A 2 7.28 -5.73 -9.18
CA GLN A 2 6.15 -5.20 -9.94
C GLN A 2 4.91 -5.15 -9.06
N GLY A 3 4.32 -3.96 -8.90
CA GLY A 3 3.04 -3.81 -8.24
C GLY A 3 1.90 -4.27 -9.13
N VAL A 4 0.76 -4.59 -8.53
CA VAL A 4 -0.44 -5.01 -9.26
C VAL A 4 -1.60 -4.09 -8.87
N ARG A 5 -2.19 -3.47 -9.87
CA ARG A 5 -3.39 -2.65 -9.66
C ARG A 5 -4.61 -3.52 -9.50
N ARG A 6 -5.41 -3.24 -8.46
CA ARG A 6 -6.71 -3.87 -8.26
C ARG A 6 -7.82 -2.84 -8.49
N ASP A 7 -8.99 -3.31 -8.89
CA ASP A 7 -10.15 -2.46 -9.13
C ASP A 7 -10.79 -2.07 -7.79
N TRP A 8 -10.87 -0.78 -7.51
CA TRP A 8 -11.50 -0.25 -6.30
C TRP A 8 -12.95 -0.68 -6.15
N ALA A 9 -13.69 -0.77 -7.26
CA ALA A 9 -15.13 -1.08 -7.22
C ALA A 9 -15.41 -2.52 -6.78
N THR A 10 -14.43 -3.44 -6.95
CA THR A 10 -14.63 -4.87 -6.70
C THR A 10 -13.70 -5.43 -5.62
N THR A 11 -12.81 -4.60 -5.07
CA THR A 11 -11.79 -5.05 -4.11
C THR A 11 -11.93 -4.30 -2.80
N LYS A 12 -11.93 -5.02 -1.69
CA LYS A 12 -11.85 -4.43 -0.37
C LYS A 12 -10.40 -4.25 0.02
N ALA A 13 -10.10 -3.24 0.85
CA ALA A 13 -8.72 -2.97 1.28
C ALA A 13 -8.06 -4.20 1.93
N TRP A 14 -8.81 -4.94 2.73
CA TRP A 14 -8.29 -6.16 3.41
C TRP A 14 -7.98 -7.31 2.46
N ASP A 15 -8.48 -7.26 1.24
CA ASP A 15 -8.25 -8.30 0.24
C ASP A 15 -7.02 -8.03 -0.62
N LEU A 16 -6.33 -6.90 -0.40
CA LEU A 16 -5.08 -6.61 -1.08
C LEU A 16 -3.99 -7.57 -0.61
N ASN A 17 -3.29 -8.15 -1.56
CA ASN A 17 -2.09 -8.93 -1.31
C ASN A 17 -0.85 -8.04 -1.35
N ALA A 18 0.29 -8.53 -0.87
CA ALA A 18 1.54 -7.79 -0.87
C ALA A 18 1.88 -7.23 -2.25
N GLY A 19 2.17 -5.95 -2.32
CA GLY A 19 2.49 -5.24 -3.56
C GLY A 19 1.29 -4.81 -4.39
N GLU A 20 0.07 -5.13 -3.97
CA GLU A 20 -1.13 -4.66 -4.65
C GLU A 20 -1.52 -3.26 -4.20
N TYR A 21 -2.10 -2.51 -5.11
CA TYR A 21 -2.62 -1.16 -4.83
C TYR A 21 -3.91 -0.93 -5.59
N MET A 22 -4.72 -0.01 -5.08
CA MET A 22 -5.92 0.45 -5.75
C MET A 22 -6.12 1.93 -5.50
N TYR A 23 -6.82 2.58 -6.40
CA TYR A 23 -7.12 4.00 -6.28
C TYR A 23 -8.47 4.31 -6.93
N ARG A 24 -9.03 5.46 -6.53
CA ARG A 24 -10.20 6.00 -7.20
C ARG A 24 -10.14 7.51 -7.23
N LEU A 25 -10.62 8.09 -8.31
CA LEU A 25 -10.83 9.53 -8.41
C LEU A 25 -12.17 9.87 -7.73
N LYS A 26 -12.11 10.74 -6.73
CA LYS A 26 -13.29 11.18 -5.98
C LYS A 26 -13.95 12.37 -6.69
N ASP A 27 -15.23 12.64 -6.34
CA ASP A 27 -16.00 13.73 -6.93
C ASP A 27 -15.41 15.11 -6.68
N ASP A 28 -14.65 15.28 -5.58
CA ASP A 28 -13.97 16.53 -5.23
C ASP A 28 -12.63 16.73 -5.96
N GLY A 29 -12.26 15.82 -6.86
CA GLY A 29 -11.02 15.87 -7.62
C GLY A 29 -9.81 15.25 -6.91
N THR A 30 -9.97 14.80 -5.67
CA THR A 30 -8.90 14.10 -4.96
C THR A 30 -8.84 12.63 -5.34
N ILE A 31 -7.71 11.98 -5.05
CA ILE A 31 -7.50 10.56 -5.35
C ILE A 31 -7.42 9.79 -4.04
N GLY A 32 -8.32 8.82 -3.87
CA GLY A 32 -8.25 7.88 -2.76
C GLY A 32 -7.31 6.73 -3.10
N VAL A 33 -6.44 6.33 -2.18
CA VAL A 33 -5.44 5.29 -2.41
C VAL A 33 -5.38 4.34 -1.23
N TRP A 34 -5.37 3.04 -1.53
CA TRP A 34 -5.03 1.97 -0.59
C TRP A 34 -3.94 1.11 -1.21
N VAL A 35 -2.96 0.72 -0.40
CA VAL A 35 -1.87 -0.15 -0.84
C VAL A 35 -1.62 -1.23 0.19
N ARG A 36 -1.04 -2.34 -0.25
CA ARG A 36 -0.38 -3.29 0.63
C ARG A 36 1.09 -3.33 0.27
N LEU A 37 1.97 -2.99 1.22
CA LEU A 37 3.41 -2.96 0.96
C LEU A 37 3.92 -4.32 0.50
N PRO A 38 4.99 -4.35 -0.34
CA PRO A 38 5.53 -5.60 -0.87
C PRO A 38 6.39 -6.34 0.16
N ASP A 39 5.86 -6.52 1.36
CA ASP A 39 6.52 -7.14 2.50
C ASP A 39 5.78 -8.42 2.88
N ASP A 40 6.00 -9.48 2.09
CA ASP A 40 5.34 -10.77 2.26
C ASP A 40 5.63 -11.43 3.61
N ALA A 41 6.76 -11.10 4.23
CA ALA A 41 7.14 -11.66 5.51
C ALA A 41 6.24 -11.16 6.65
N ASN A 42 5.44 -10.12 6.40
CA ASN A 42 4.68 -9.42 7.43
C ASN A 42 3.19 -9.39 7.20
N LYS A 43 2.55 -10.55 7.30
CA LYS A 43 1.10 -10.71 7.15
C LYS A 43 0.27 -9.83 8.11
N ASN A 44 0.89 -9.35 9.20
CA ASN A 44 0.23 -8.50 10.20
C ASN A 44 0.24 -7.01 9.85
N ARG A 45 0.94 -6.61 8.80
CA ARG A 45 1.04 -5.19 8.44
C ARG A 45 -0.29 -4.60 7.97
N GLY A 46 -1.08 -5.33 7.24
CA GLY A 46 -2.35 -4.86 6.72
C GLY A 46 -2.24 -3.80 5.62
N PRO A 47 -3.38 -3.39 5.05
CA PRO A 47 -3.42 -2.35 4.04
C PRO A 47 -3.23 -0.97 4.65
N LEU A 48 -2.70 -0.02 3.85
CA LEU A 48 -2.43 1.35 4.27
C LEU A 48 -3.16 2.34 3.37
N PRO A 49 -3.84 3.37 3.94
CA PRO A 49 -4.39 4.47 3.17
C PRO A 49 -3.28 5.49 2.90
N LEU A 50 -2.95 5.73 1.65
CA LEU A 50 -1.89 6.65 1.25
C LEU A 50 -2.39 7.80 0.38
N SER A 51 -3.65 8.20 0.55
CA SER A 51 -4.24 9.31 -0.21
C SER A 51 -3.52 10.65 -0.02
N GLY A 52 -2.83 10.83 1.11
CA GLY A 52 -2.05 12.04 1.40
C GLY A 52 -0.68 12.09 0.72
N TRP A 53 -0.26 11.02 0.07
CA TRP A 53 1.01 10.93 -0.68
C TRP A 53 0.76 11.33 -2.13
N SER A 54 0.89 12.57 -2.46
CA SER A 54 0.77 13.14 -3.82
C SER A 54 0.60 12.10 -4.94
N PRO A 55 -0.56 11.45 -5.07
CA PRO A 55 -0.73 10.37 -6.04
C PRO A 55 -0.82 10.91 -7.47
N VAL A 56 -0.16 10.22 -8.40
CA VAL A 56 -0.24 10.52 -9.83
C VAL A 56 -0.65 9.24 -10.58
N ILE A 57 -1.76 9.33 -11.29
CA ILE A 57 -2.25 8.24 -12.13
C ILE A 57 -1.73 8.45 -13.54
N HIS A 58 -1.01 7.46 -14.06
CA HIS A 58 -0.43 7.51 -15.40
C HIS A 58 -1.42 6.99 -16.46
N GLU A 59 -1.14 7.27 -17.72
CA GLU A 59 -2.01 6.88 -18.85
C GLU A 59 -2.24 5.38 -18.95
N ASP A 60 -1.25 4.58 -18.53
CA ASP A 60 -1.35 3.11 -18.52
C ASP A 60 -2.07 2.55 -17.28
N GLY A 61 -2.59 3.42 -16.42
CA GLY A 61 -3.27 3.04 -15.20
C GLY A 61 -2.38 2.78 -14.00
N THR A 62 -1.05 2.90 -14.17
CA THR A 62 -0.14 2.74 -13.03
C THR A 62 -0.14 3.97 -12.14
N LEU A 63 0.31 3.80 -10.89
CA LEU A 63 0.31 4.83 -9.86
C LEU A 63 1.72 5.16 -9.43
N THR A 64 1.98 6.45 -9.23
CA THR A 64 3.18 6.94 -8.55
C THR A 64 2.76 7.65 -7.28
N LEU A 65 3.44 7.34 -6.17
CA LEU A 65 3.26 8.01 -4.89
C LEU A 65 4.54 8.74 -4.52
N SER A 66 4.42 10.03 -4.20
CA SER A 66 5.55 10.88 -3.80
C SER A 66 5.23 11.58 -2.49
N PRO A 67 6.21 11.87 -1.66
CA PRO A 67 7.60 11.40 -1.69
C PRO A 67 7.72 9.92 -1.34
N SER A 68 8.89 9.49 -0.83
CA SER A 68 9.07 8.12 -0.36
C SER A 68 8.06 7.74 0.71
N ILE A 69 7.71 6.46 0.78
CA ILE A 69 6.81 5.91 1.78
C ILE A 69 7.66 5.40 2.94
N LEU A 70 7.47 5.97 4.12
CA LEU A 70 8.13 5.51 5.34
C LEU A 70 7.07 5.06 6.34
N VAL A 71 7.12 3.80 6.71
CA VAL A 71 6.25 3.23 7.75
C VAL A 71 7.14 2.79 8.90
N HIS A 72 6.95 3.42 10.07
CA HIS A 72 7.75 3.12 11.25
C HIS A 72 7.42 1.74 11.80
N SER A 73 8.42 1.12 12.46
CA SER A 73 8.19 -0.12 13.20
C SER A 73 7.18 0.11 14.33
N HIS A 74 6.37 -0.88 14.60
CA HIS A 74 5.41 -0.84 15.71
C HIS A 74 5.07 -2.24 16.17
N ASP A 75 4.56 -2.34 17.39
CA ASP A 75 4.11 -3.61 17.95
C ASP A 75 2.62 -3.80 17.71
N THR A 76 2.23 -5.03 17.47
CA THR A 76 0.83 -5.42 17.32
C THR A 76 0.64 -6.83 17.87
N ILE A 77 -0.59 -7.32 17.81
CA ILE A 77 -0.92 -8.68 18.23
C ILE A 77 -1.18 -9.52 16.98
N ASP A 78 -0.48 -10.66 16.89
CA ASP A 78 -0.75 -11.63 15.82
C ASP A 78 -2.13 -12.26 16.06
N ARG A 79 -3.00 -12.16 15.08
CA ARG A 79 -4.39 -12.62 15.20
C ARG A 79 -4.52 -14.13 15.27
N GLU A 80 -3.54 -14.87 14.75
CA GLU A 80 -3.55 -16.33 14.74
C GLU A 80 -3.04 -16.92 16.06
N THR A 81 -1.95 -16.35 16.59
CA THR A 81 -1.29 -16.87 17.78
C THR A 81 -1.63 -16.09 19.04
N ASN A 82 -2.24 -14.91 18.90
CA ASN A 82 -2.53 -13.96 19.98
C ASN A 82 -1.26 -13.53 20.73
N GLU A 83 -0.12 -13.60 20.08
CA GLU A 83 1.17 -13.18 20.61
C GLU A 83 1.53 -11.78 20.13
N ARG A 84 2.31 -11.07 20.95
CA ARG A 84 2.85 -9.77 20.60
C ARG A 84 3.95 -9.93 19.56
N VAL A 85 3.84 -9.20 18.46
CA VAL A 85 4.83 -9.21 17.38
C VAL A 85 5.22 -7.80 17.02
N THR A 86 6.45 -7.61 16.53
CA THR A 86 6.92 -6.32 16.02
C THR A 86 6.87 -6.32 14.52
N ILE A 87 6.15 -5.34 13.95
CA ILE A 87 6.14 -5.07 12.52
C ILE A 87 7.35 -4.18 12.21
N PRO A 88 8.30 -4.62 11.37
CA PRO A 88 9.48 -3.81 11.08
C PRO A 88 9.16 -2.58 10.25
N GLU A 89 10.07 -1.61 10.29
CA GLU A 89 10.01 -0.43 9.43
C GLU A 89 10.11 -0.84 7.97
N TRP A 90 9.38 -0.12 7.12
CA TRP A 90 9.50 -0.24 5.67
C TRP A 90 9.68 1.15 5.06
N HIS A 91 10.65 1.30 4.17
CA HIS A 91 10.93 2.56 3.47
C HIS A 91 11.20 2.29 2.00
N GLY A 92 10.51 2.99 1.14
CA GLY A 92 10.66 2.78 -0.30
C GLY A 92 9.79 3.70 -1.14
N TYR A 93 9.61 3.32 -2.39
CA TYR A 93 8.89 4.09 -3.39
C TYR A 93 7.90 3.22 -4.16
N LEU A 94 6.82 3.85 -4.61
CA LEU A 94 5.99 3.30 -5.69
C LEU A 94 6.08 4.26 -6.87
N GLU A 95 6.73 3.83 -7.95
CA GLU A 95 6.93 4.63 -9.16
C GLU A 95 6.39 3.87 -10.37
N ARG A 96 5.41 4.44 -11.06
CA ARG A 96 4.76 3.83 -12.22
C ARG A 96 4.39 2.37 -11.98
N GLY A 97 3.82 2.08 -10.82
CA GLY A 97 3.38 0.75 -10.45
C GLY A 97 4.49 -0.22 -10.04
N VAL A 98 5.73 0.25 -9.89
CA VAL A 98 6.87 -0.59 -9.48
C VAL A 98 7.31 -0.19 -8.07
N TRP A 99 7.35 -1.18 -7.18
CA TRP A 99 7.84 -1.00 -5.82
C TRP A 99 9.37 -1.07 -5.80
N ARG A 100 9.96 -0.15 -5.05
CA ARG A 100 11.41 -0.12 -4.85
C ARG A 100 11.69 0.22 -3.38
N GLU A 101 12.31 -0.71 -2.68
CA GLU A 101 12.72 -0.51 -1.29
C GLU A 101 14.05 0.24 -1.25
N CYS A 102 14.17 1.17 -0.30
CA CYS A 102 15.43 1.90 -0.08
C CYS A 102 16.51 1.04 0.54
#